data_aef0b35a70e88802110a0e8fe97038ac
#
_entry.id   aef0b35a70e88802110a0e8fe97038ac
#
_cell.length_a   1.000
_cell.length_b   1.000
_cell.length_c   1.000
_cell.angle_alpha   90.00
_cell.angle_beta   90.00
_cell.angle_gamma   90.00
#
_symmetry.space_group_name_H-M   'P 1'
#
loop_
_entity.id
_entity.type
_entity.pdbx_description
1 polymer ?
#
loop_
_entity_poly.entity_id
_entity_poly.type
_entity_poly.pdbx_seq_one_letter_code
_entity_poly.pdbx_strand_id
1 'polypeptide(L)'
;MDFMQEYEKWFHSPALSPEEHAELESIKDDPKEIESRFFGPLEFGTAGLRGTMYTGLHNMNIHVIRWATQGFADVIAAEGEEGKRRGVAICMDCRNHSMEFARAAAEVCAANGIHVRIFDSLRPTPELSFAVREYGCQAGINVPASHNPKEYNGYKVYWSDGAQLPPHHADAIAKRLEEIDIFDGVKRMDFEEAVKSGLIETMGDETDRKFMANVTAMINDRETVAKVADTFKLVYTPFHGCGYKLVPEALTALGIKHLIPVPEQMVIDGNFPTVVSPNPENPEGFYLAIDLAKKNDVDFILGTDPDSDRVGIMVRNHEGEFQPVTGNQTGVLLLDYLIGAMKRSGKMPANPVALKTIVTTEMARKVAESNGVKCFDTFTGFKFMAEKKNALEESGEGKVIFSYEESYGYMLGDYVRDKDAVTASMLLTEMAAWYDAQGMTLFDALNALYEKYGWYAEKTHNLVMPGLDGLRDMAKLMKDLRENPPTEISGVKVIVRKDYTDGSVIDCVTGAKSRMELSGSNVLRYELEDGTVILVRPSGTEPKIKVYILTQGADAAASNANLEKYGQWVAALKP
;
A
#
# COMPACT_ATOMS: atom_id res chain seq x y z
N MET A 1 4.41 -10.80 30.02
CA MET A 1 2.99 -10.72 30.45
C MET A 1 2.49 -12.14 30.63
N ASP A 2 1.73 -12.42 31.70
CA ASP A 2 1.06 -13.71 31.88
C ASP A 2 -0.28 -13.64 31.13
N PHE A 3 -0.41 -14.39 30.04
CA PHE A 3 -1.59 -14.33 29.17
C PHE A 3 -2.87 -14.80 29.87
N MET A 4 -2.77 -15.71 30.85
CA MET A 4 -3.93 -16.15 31.63
C MET A 4 -4.41 -15.05 32.57
N GLN A 5 -3.50 -14.31 33.22
CA GLN A 5 -3.87 -13.16 34.06
C GLN A 5 -4.52 -12.04 33.22
N GLU A 6 -4.02 -11.82 32.01
CA GLU A 6 -4.63 -10.82 31.12
C GLU A 6 -6.01 -11.26 30.62
N TYR A 7 -6.19 -12.54 30.27
CA TYR A 7 -7.51 -13.11 29.95
C TYR A 7 -8.51 -12.91 31.09
N GLU A 8 -8.12 -13.25 32.34
CA GLU A 8 -8.99 -13.09 33.52
C GLU A 8 -9.35 -11.61 33.77
N LYS A 9 -8.38 -10.71 33.58
CA LYS A 9 -8.65 -9.25 33.67
C LYS A 9 -9.73 -8.82 32.68
N TRP A 10 -9.64 -9.28 31.42
CA TRP A 10 -10.64 -8.96 30.41
C TRP A 10 -11.97 -9.64 30.74
N PHE A 11 -11.97 -10.93 31.02
CA PHE A 11 -13.17 -11.71 31.29
C PHE A 11 -14.02 -11.14 32.43
N HIS A 12 -13.40 -10.55 33.43
CA HIS A 12 -14.09 -9.89 34.56
C HIS A 12 -14.31 -8.39 34.39
N SER A 13 -13.91 -7.82 33.26
CA SER A 13 -14.05 -6.37 33.04
C SER A 13 -15.51 -5.98 32.78
N PRO A 14 -16.06 -5.00 33.55
CA PRO A 14 -17.41 -4.49 33.28
C PRO A 14 -17.49 -3.65 31.99
N ALA A 15 -16.38 -3.41 31.31
CA ALA A 15 -16.34 -2.65 30.08
C ALA A 15 -16.74 -3.50 28.86
N LEU A 16 -16.72 -4.84 28.97
CA LEU A 16 -17.08 -5.74 27.87
C LEU A 16 -18.60 -5.84 27.70
N SER A 17 -19.04 -5.96 26.46
CA SER A 17 -20.42 -6.27 26.11
C SER A 17 -20.78 -7.73 26.45
N PRO A 18 -22.09 -8.07 26.52
CA PRO A 18 -22.51 -9.46 26.71
C PRO A 18 -21.98 -10.40 25.61
N GLU A 19 -21.87 -9.93 24.38
CA GLU A 19 -21.36 -10.68 23.24
C GLU A 19 -19.86 -10.95 23.40
N GLU A 20 -19.07 -9.96 23.82
CA GLU A 20 -17.64 -10.12 24.10
C GLU A 20 -17.38 -11.07 25.27
N HIS A 21 -18.20 -11.01 26.34
CA HIS A 21 -18.14 -11.98 27.41
C HIS A 21 -18.45 -13.40 26.95
N ALA A 22 -19.49 -13.58 26.12
CA ALA A 22 -19.83 -14.88 25.55
C ALA A 22 -18.73 -15.43 24.64
N GLU A 23 -18.08 -14.55 23.87
CA GLU A 23 -16.92 -14.93 23.05
C GLU A 23 -15.76 -15.43 23.90
N LEU A 24 -15.38 -14.71 24.96
CA LEU A 24 -14.30 -15.13 25.86
C LEU A 24 -14.67 -16.42 26.63
N GLU A 25 -15.92 -16.58 27.08
CA GLU A 25 -16.40 -17.82 27.71
C GLU A 25 -16.24 -19.03 26.77
N SER A 26 -16.44 -18.82 25.46
CA SER A 26 -16.34 -19.92 24.47
C SER A 26 -14.94 -20.49 24.33
N ILE A 27 -13.91 -19.73 24.69
CA ILE A 27 -12.48 -20.15 24.58
C ILE A 27 -11.85 -20.51 25.93
N LYS A 28 -12.58 -20.46 27.04
CA LYS A 28 -12.04 -20.64 28.40
C LYS A 28 -11.25 -21.95 28.61
N ASP A 29 -11.63 -22.99 27.88
CA ASP A 29 -11.00 -24.31 27.94
C ASP A 29 -9.95 -24.55 26.82
N ASP A 30 -9.62 -23.50 26.04
CA ASP A 30 -8.60 -23.54 24.99
C ASP A 30 -7.41 -22.61 25.32
N PRO A 31 -6.39 -23.11 26.05
CA PRO A 31 -5.22 -22.30 26.43
C PRO A 31 -4.44 -21.73 25.25
N LYS A 32 -4.46 -22.40 24.07
CA LYS A 32 -3.74 -21.93 22.89
C LYS A 32 -4.44 -20.74 22.26
N GLU A 33 -5.77 -20.80 22.20
CA GLU A 33 -6.56 -19.67 21.71
C GLU A 33 -6.47 -18.48 22.67
N ILE A 34 -6.51 -18.72 24.00
CA ILE A 34 -6.28 -17.67 25.00
C ILE A 34 -4.89 -17.06 24.82
N GLU A 35 -3.85 -17.89 24.74
CA GLU A 35 -2.48 -17.40 24.52
C GLU A 35 -2.39 -16.56 23.24
N SER A 36 -2.99 -17.00 22.13
CA SER A 36 -2.96 -16.27 20.85
C SER A 36 -3.57 -14.88 20.94
N ARG A 37 -4.57 -14.68 21.82
CA ARG A 37 -5.29 -13.41 21.99
C ARG A 37 -4.72 -12.49 23.07
N PHE A 38 -3.92 -13.04 24.01
CA PHE A 38 -3.52 -12.33 25.24
C PHE A 38 -2.01 -12.36 25.54
N PHE A 39 -1.16 -12.95 24.68
CA PHE A 39 0.30 -13.01 24.98
C PHE A 39 0.97 -11.62 25.01
N GLY A 40 0.34 -10.60 24.42
CA GLY A 40 0.80 -9.23 24.43
C GLY A 40 -0.09 -8.33 23.55
N PRO A 41 0.06 -7.00 23.66
CA PRO A 41 -0.70 -6.07 22.81
C PRO A 41 -0.30 -6.20 21.34
N LEU A 42 -1.21 -5.79 20.43
CA LEU A 42 -0.83 -5.54 19.05
C LEU A 42 0.27 -4.49 19.01
N GLU A 43 1.32 -4.75 18.25
CA GLU A 43 2.45 -3.85 18.12
C GLU A 43 2.06 -2.62 17.28
N PHE A 44 2.19 -1.44 17.88
CA PHE A 44 1.93 -0.18 17.21
C PHE A 44 3.17 0.25 16.42
N GLY A 45 3.11 0.06 15.11
CA GLY A 45 4.18 0.47 14.18
C GLY A 45 3.85 1.73 13.40
N THR A 46 4.74 2.12 12.51
CA THR A 46 4.55 3.27 11.60
C THR A 46 3.36 3.10 10.63
N ALA A 47 2.89 1.85 10.43
CA ALA A 47 1.67 1.54 9.68
C ALA A 47 0.42 1.44 10.58
N GLY A 48 0.54 1.77 11.88
CA GLY A 48 -0.52 1.61 12.87
C GLY A 48 -0.67 0.18 13.35
N LEU A 49 -1.92 -0.29 13.51
CA LEU A 49 -2.27 -1.64 13.95
C LEU A 49 -2.92 -2.45 12.81
N ARG A 50 -2.77 -3.76 12.85
CA ARG A 50 -3.50 -4.70 11.99
C ARG A 50 -3.62 -6.06 12.68
N GLY A 51 -4.80 -6.64 12.66
CA GLY A 51 -5.06 -7.96 13.26
C GLY A 51 -6.43 -8.50 12.90
N THR A 52 -6.68 -9.72 13.33
CA THR A 52 -8.01 -10.35 13.26
C THR A 52 -8.96 -9.74 14.28
N MET A 53 -10.25 -9.71 13.95
CA MET A 53 -11.29 -9.09 14.76
C MET A 53 -11.84 -10.09 15.79
N TYR A 54 -11.22 -10.12 16.98
CA TYR A 54 -11.67 -10.90 18.13
C TYR A 54 -11.55 -10.10 19.42
N THR A 55 -12.26 -10.52 20.46
CA THR A 55 -12.09 -9.98 21.81
C THR A 55 -10.74 -10.46 22.38
N GLY A 56 -9.86 -9.51 22.68
CA GLY A 56 -8.53 -9.80 23.22
C GLY A 56 -7.51 -8.70 22.94
N LEU A 57 -6.45 -8.68 23.71
CA LEU A 57 -5.43 -7.63 23.66
C LEU A 57 -4.61 -7.66 22.35
N HIS A 58 -4.40 -8.85 21.77
CA HIS A 58 -3.65 -9.05 20.51
C HIS A 58 -4.54 -9.03 19.26
N ASN A 59 -5.75 -8.48 19.36
CA ASN A 59 -6.73 -8.47 18.28
C ASN A 59 -7.27 -7.05 18.02
N MET A 60 -7.89 -6.88 16.85
CA MET A 60 -8.62 -5.65 16.52
C MET A 60 -10.02 -5.71 17.13
N ASN A 61 -10.30 -4.81 18.07
CA ASN A 61 -11.61 -4.63 18.69
C ASN A 61 -11.75 -3.20 19.19
N ILE A 62 -12.92 -2.84 19.64
CA ILE A 62 -13.24 -1.47 20.04
C ILE A 62 -12.36 -0.96 21.20
N HIS A 63 -11.95 -1.84 22.12
CA HIS A 63 -11.10 -1.47 23.27
C HIS A 63 -9.68 -1.15 22.82
N VAL A 64 -9.12 -1.98 21.94
CA VAL A 64 -7.78 -1.76 21.34
C VAL A 64 -7.77 -0.48 20.48
N ILE A 65 -8.83 -0.22 19.70
CA ILE A 65 -8.97 1.03 18.92
C ILE A 65 -8.98 2.25 19.85
N ARG A 66 -9.78 2.23 20.90
CA ARG A 66 -9.88 3.31 21.87
C ARG A 66 -8.55 3.56 22.58
N TRP A 67 -7.89 2.51 23.01
CA TRP A 67 -6.58 2.55 23.66
C TRP A 67 -5.50 3.13 22.73
N ALA A 68 -5.41 2.61 21.50
CA ALA A 68 -4.48 3.13 20.49
C ALA A 68 -4.74 4.61 20.18
N THR A 69 -6.02 5.00 20.08
CA THR A 69 -6.41 6.39 19.84
C THR A 69 -6.08 7.30 21.03
N GLN A 70 -6.18 6.82 22.26
CA GLN A 70 -5.77 7.62 23.44
C GLN A 70 -4.27 7.91 23.40
N GLY A 71 -3.42 6.91 23.10
CA GLY A 71 -1.99 7.14 22.92
C GLY A 71 -1.67 8.13 21.79
N PHE A 72 -2.40 8.03 20.68
CA PHE A 72 -2.26 8.96 19.56
C PHE A 72 -2.75 10.38 19.92
N ALA A 73 -3.88 10.49 20.61
CA ALA A 73 -4.43 11.77 21.10
C ALA A 73 -3.45 12.48 22.04
N ASP A 74 -2.78 11.75 22.93
CA ASP A 74 -1.77 12.30 23.82
C ASP A 74 -0.57 12.88 23.06
N VAL A 75 -0.13 12.22 21.97
CA VAL A 75 0.94 12.72 21.09
C VAL A 75 0.48 13.97 20.33
N ILE A 76 -0.75 14.00 19.81
CA ILE A 76 -1.31 15.19 19.16
C ILE A 76 -1.44 16.36 20.16
N ALA A 77 -1.89 16.08 21.38
CA ALA A 77 -2.03 17.09 22.43
C ALA A 77 -0.68 17.69 22.85
N ALA A 78 0.42 16.95 22.72
CA ALA A 78 1.77 17.44 22.97
C ALA A 78 2.22 18.53 21.96
N GLU A 79 1.59 18.61 20.77
CA GLU A 79 1.76 19.72 19.81
C GLU A 79 1.07 21.03 20.26
N GLY A 80 0.40 21.01 21.42
CA GLY A 80 -0.26 22.17 22.01
C GLY A 80 -1.67 22.42 21.48
N GLU A 81 -2.24 23.59 21.83
CA GLU A 81 -3.63 23.95 21.46
C GLU A 81 -3.82 24.07 19.93
N GLU A 82 -2.78 24.46 19.20
CA GLU A 82 -2.84 24.53 17.74
C GLU A 82 -2.98 23.14 17.12
N GLY A 83 -2.24 22.14 17.63
CA GLY A 83 -2.39 20.74 17.19
C GLY A 83 -3.80 20.20 17.42
N LYS A 84 -4.39 20.48 18.58
CA LYS A 84 -5.78 20.12 18.90
C LYS A 84 -6.79 20.81 17.99
N ARG A 85 -6.59 22.11 17.73
CA ARG A 85 -7.46 22.91 16.85
C ARG A 85 -7.41 22.46 15.39
N ARG A 86 -6.22 22.18 14.87
CA ARG A 86 -6.02 21.59 13.55
C ARG A 86 -6.71 20.22 13.45
N GLY A 87 -6.62 19.44 14.51
CA GLY A 87 -7.40 18.25 14.70
C GLY A 87 -7.03 17.08 13.80
N VAL A 88 -7.96 16.15 13.64
CA VAL A 88 -7.76 14.87 12.98
C VAL A 88 -8.82 14.65 11.90
N ALA A 89 -8.41 14.22 10.68
CA ALA A 89 -9.31 13.67 9.69
C ALA A 89 -9.46 12.16 9.92
N ILE A 90 -10.67 11.61 9.84
CA ILE A 90 -10.95 10.18 10.05
C ILE A 90 -11.70 9.60 8.86
N CYS A 91 -11.18 8.48 8.34
CA CYS A 91 -11.74 7.71 7.22
C CYS A 91 -11.88 6.24 7.60
N MET A 92 -12.71 5.51 6.87
CA MET A 92 -12.91 4.08 7.03
C MET A 92 -13.20 3.41 5.68
N ASP A 93 -12.91 2.11 5.61
CA ASP A 93 -13.25 1.26 4.46
C ASP A 93 -14.59 0.52 4.62
N CYS A 94 -14.84 -0.44 3.74
CA CYS A 94 -16.08 -1.22 3.68
C CYS A 94 -16.16 -2.37 4.69
N ARG A 95 -15.11 -2.64 5.47
CA ARG A 95 -15.04 -3.81 6.34
C ARG A 95 -16.01 -3.75 7.50
N ASN A 96 -16.36 -4.94 7.99
CA ASN A 96 -17.13 -5.07 9.21
C ASN A 96 -16.44 -4.29 10.34
N HIS A 97 -17.22 -3.58 11.16
CA HIS A 97 -16.78 -2.73 12.27
C HIS A 97 -15.94 -1.48 11.89
N SER A 98 -15.57 -1.24 10.63
CA SER A 98 -14.73 -0.06 10.29
C SER A 98 -15.39 1.27 10.67
N MET A 99 -16.69 1.45 10.43
CA MET A 99 -17.44 2.64 10.87
C MET A 99 -17.52 2.75 12.38
N GLU A 100 -17.75 1.64 13.08
CA GLU A 100 -17.81 1.59 14.55
C GLU A 100 -16.47 2.00 15.16
N PHE A 101 -15.38 1.45 14.64
CA PHE A 101 -14.02 1.78 15.09
C PHE A 101 -13.64 3.23 14.78
N ALA A 102 -14.02 3.75 13.62
CA ALA A 102 -13.80 5.15 13.25
C ALA A 102 -14.54 6.12 14.19
N ARG A 103 -15.80 5.80 14.55
CA ARG A 103 -16.56 6.58 15.53
C ARG A 103 -15.95 6.50 16.93
N ALA A 104 -15.52 5.32 17.37
CA ALA A 104 -14.84 5.16 18.65
C ALA A 104 -13.54 5.97 18.72
N ALA A 105 -12.78 6.04 17.63
CA ALA A 105 -11.61 6.92 17.55
C ALA A 105 -11.99 8.40 17.63
N ALA A 106 -13.06 8.82 16.96
CA ALA A 106 -13.57 10.19 17.01
C ALA A 106 -14.00 10.60 18.45
N GLU A 107 -14.69 9.71 19.17
CA GLU A 107 -15.11 9.90 20.56
C GLU A 107 -13.91 10.14 21.50
N VAL A 108 -12.84 9.37 21.33
CA VAL A 108 -11.60 9.53 22.12
C VAL A 108 -10.89 10.84 21.79
N CYS A 109 -10.75 11.18 20.51
CA CYS A 109 -10.13 12.44 20.09
C CYS A 109 -10.91 13.65 20.66
N ALA A 110 -12.24 13.66 20.53
CA ALA A 110 -13.10 14.72 21.04
C ALA A 110 -12.99 14.86 22.56
N ALA A 111 -12.96 13.74 23.31
CA ALA A 111 -12.78 13.74 24.76
C ALA A 111 -11.44 14.33 25.23
N ASN A 112 -10.44 14.36 24.35
CA ASN A 112 -9.14 15.00 24.58
C ASN A 112 -9.07 16.44 24.05
N GLY A 113 -10.22 17.02 23.64
CA GLY A 113 -10.32 18.37 23.11
C GLY A 113 -9.73 18.54 21.70
N ILE A 114 -9.56 17.45 20.97
CA ILE A 114 -9.04 17.45 19.59
C ILE A 114 -10.23 17.55 18.65
N HIS A 115 -10.18 18.53 17.73
CA HIS A 115 -11.18 18.68 16.67
C HIS A 115 -11.14 17.51 15.70
N VAL A 116 -12.30 16.99 15.29
CA VAL A 116 -12.41 15.80 14.42
C VAL A 116 -13.21 16.14 13.16
N ARG A 117 -12.67 15.77 12.01
CA ARG A 117 -13.35 15.70 10.72
C ARG A 117 -13.49 14.24 10.32
N ILE A 118 -14.70 13.68 10.40
CA ILE A 118 -14.95 12.28 10.05
C ILE A 118 -15.80 12.18 8.78
N PHE A 119 -15.45 11.25 7.88
CA PHE A 119 -16.29 10.98 6.71
C PHE A 119 -17.64 10.35 7.13
N ASP A 120 -18.71 10.74 6.43
CA ASP A 120 -20.07 10.25 6.67
C ASP A 120 -20.25 8.76 6.32
N SER A 121 -19.43 8.26 5.44
CA SER A 121 -19.41 6.87 4.98
C SER A 121 -18.01 6.49 4.48
N LEU A 122 -17.86 5.24 4.04
CA LEU A 122 -16.57 4.74 3.52
C LEU A 122 -16.03 5.62 2.38
N ARG A 123 -14.72 5.82 2.39
CA ARG A 123 -13.98 6.53 1.35
C ARG A 123 -12.64 5.84 1.05
N PRO A 124 -12.09 6.05 -0.16
CA PRO A 124 -10.73 5.61 -0.50
C PRO A 124 -9.66 6.16 0.45
N THR A 125 -8.67 5.34 0.77
CA THR A 125 -7.49 5.76 1.56
C THR A 125 -6.84 7.05 1.05
N PRO A 126 -6.63 7.26 -0.27
CA PRO A 126 -6.03 8.52 -0.77
C PRO A 126 -6.86 9.75 -0.44
N GLU A 127 -8.17 9.63 -0.29
CA GLU A 127 -9.00 10.76 0.08
C GLU A 127 -8.78 11.22 1.53
N LEU A 128 -8.39 10.30 2.44
CA LEU A 128 -7.92 10.71 3.77
C LEU A 128 -6.63 11.53 3.68
N SER A 129 -5.63 11.04 2.94
CA SER A 129 -4.38 11.78 2.73
C SER A 129 -4.63 13.18 2.18
N PHE A 130 -5.54 13.29 1.22
CA PHE A 130 -6.02 14.55 0.67
C PHE A 130 -6.70 15.42 1.74
N ALA A 131 -7.65 14.88 2.52
CA ALA A 131 -8.39 15.63 3.53
C ALA A 131 -7.48 16.20 4.62
N VAL A 132 -6.48 15.43 5.08
CA VAL A 132 -5.46 15.92 6.03
C VAL A 132 -4.77 17.18 5.49
N ARG A 133 -4.40 17.17 4.22
CA ARG A 133 -3.71 18.29 3.54
C ARG A 133 -4.66 19.45 3.23
N GLU A 134 -5.82 19.17 2.66
CA GLU A 134 -6.83 20.17 2.24
C GLU A 134 -7.32 20.99 3.42
N TYR A 135 -7.63 20.33 4.54
CA TYR A 135 -8.14 20.99 5.74
C TYR A 135 -7.06 21.39 6.74
N GLY A 136 -5.79 21.13 6.43
CA GLY A 136 -4.66 21.46 7.30
C GLY A 136 -4.70 20.74 8.64
N CYS A 137 -5.21 19.50 8.68
CA CYS A 137 -5.28 18.72 9.90
C CYS A 137 -3.89 18.43 10.47
N GLN A 138 -3.80 18.27 11.78
CA GLN A 138 -2.56 17.84 12.45
C GLN A 138 -2.23 16.39 12.14
N ALA A 139 -3.28 15.57 11.97
CA ALA A 139 -3.12 14.14 11.83
C ALA A 139 -4.30 13.52 11.06
N GLY A 140 -4.20 12.22 10.78
CA GLY A 140 -5.28 11.42 10.17
C GLY A 140 -5.34 10.02 10.76
N ILE A 141 -6.55 9.46 10.74
CA ILE A 141 -6.83 8.07 11.12
C ILE A 141 -7.61 7.42 9.99
N ASN A 142 -7.18 6.24 9.55
CA ASN A 142 -7.92 5.41 8.62
C ASN A 142 -8.15 4.03 9.23
N VAL A 143 -9.34 3.48 9.04
CA VAL A 143 -9.72 2.16 9.56
C VAL A 143 -9.95 1.19 8.40
N PRO A 144 -8.89 0.68 7.75
CA PRO A 144 -8.92 -0.32 6.71
C PRO A 144 -8.05 -1.52 7.07
N ALA A 145 -8.21 -2.62 6.33
CA ALA A 145 -7.19 -3.68 6.33
C ALA A 145 -6.71 -4.02 4.91
N SER A 146 -6.77 -3.04 3.99
CA SER A 146 -6.30 -3.19 2.61
C SER A 146 -6.90 -4.47 1.97
N HIS A 147 -6.07 -5.33 1.42
CA HIS A 147 -6.44 -6.56 0.73
C HIS A 147 -6.50 -7.82 1.62
N ASN A 148 -6.38 -7.68 2.95
CA ASN A 148 -6.48 -8.82 3.86
C ASN A 148 -7.88 -9.49 3.79
N PRO A 149 -8.01 -10.78 4.16
CA PRO A 149 -9.28 -11.46 4.30
C PRO A 149 -10.26 -10.75 5.24
N LYS A 150 -11.53 -11.14 5.19
CA LYS A 150 -12.65 -10.48 5.90
C LYS A 150 -12.50 -10.44 7.43
N GLU A 151 -11.76 -11.38 8.00
CA GLU A 151 -11.52 -11.50 9.45
C GLU A 151 -10.61 -10.39 10.00
N TYR A 152 -9.93 -9.64 9.11
CA TYR A 152 -8.97 -8.60 9.49
C TYR A 152 -9.59 -7.21 9.48
N ASN A 153 -9.13 -6.38 10.41
CA ASN A 153 -9.26 -4.94 10.34
C ASN A 153 -7.93 -4.28 10.77
N GLY A 154 -7.83 -2.96 10.65
CA GLY A 154 -6.63 -2.21 10.99
C GLY A 154 -6.93 -0.78 11.41
N TYR A 155 -5.87 -0.09 11.81
CA TYR A 155 -5.90 1.28 12.27
C TYR A 155 -4.62 1.94 11.77
N LYS A 156 -4.70 2.64 10.63
CA LYS A 156 -3.58 3.37 10.02
C LYS A 156 -3.59 4.82 10.52
N VAL A 157 -2.42 5.38 10.75
CA VAL A 157 -2.25 6.74 11.26
C VAL A 157 -1.37 7.57 10.35
N TYR A 158 -1.73 8.84 10.23
CA TYR A 158 -1.14 9.80 9.30
C TYR A 158 -0.74 11.07 10.05
N TRP A 159 0.25 11.80 9.53
CA TRP A 159 0.66 13.08 10.09
C TRP A 159 0.26 14.25 9.18
N SER A 160 0.64 15.44 9.56
CA SER A 160 0.16 16.70 8.97
C SER A 160 0.50 16.92 7.49
N ASP A 161 1.44 16.16 6.94
CA ASP A 161 1.75 16.17 5.51
C ASP A 161 0.84 15.26 4.67
N GLY A 162 -0.01 14.46 5.32
CA GLY A 162 -0.90 13.48 4.68
C GLY A 162 -0.24 12.13 4.39
N ALA A 163 0.99 11.91 4.86
CA ALA A 163 1.68 10.62 4.80
C ALA A 163 1.49 9.82 6.09
N GLN A 164 1.75 8.51 6.04
CA GLN A 164 1.80 7.67 7.22
C GLN A 164 2.87 8.17 8.20
N LEU A 165 2.67 7.92 9.51
CA LEU A 165 3.50 8.47 10.57
C LEU A 165 5.01 8.26 10.36
N PRO A 166 5.82 9.29 10.61
CA PRO A 166 7.26 9.14 10.79
C PRO A 166 7.57 8.21 11.98
N PRO A 167 8.72 7.49 11.95
CA PRO A 167 9.09 6.54 13.01
C PRO A 167 9.09 7.13 14.42
N HIS A 168 9.59 8.35 14.61
CA HIS A 168 9.69 8.99 15.92
C HIS A 168 8.32 9.26 16.57
N HIS A 169 7.27 9.55 15.78
CA HIS A 169 5.91 9.68 16.31
C HIS A 169 5.31 8.32 16.64
N ALA A 170 5.57 7.29 15.81
CA ALA A 170 5.12 5.93 16.11
C ALA A 170 5.73 5.41 17.41
N ASP A 171 7.04 5.64 17.62
CA ASP A 171 7.75 5.29 18.85
C ASP A 171 7.19 6.04 20.07
N ALA A 172 6.86 7.33 19.91
CA ALA A 172 6.25 8.12 20.97
C ALA A 172 4.86 7.58 21.38
N ILE A 173 4.05 7.17 20.41
CA ILE A 173 2.75 6.53 20.65
C ILE A 173 2.95 5.17 21.35
N ALA A 174 3.81 4.30 20.82
CA ALA A 174 4.08 3.00 21.40
C ALA A 174 4.51 3.10 22.86
N LYS A 175 5.44 4.02 23.17
CA LYS A 175 5.86 4.30 24.55
C LYS A 175 4.71 4.79 25.44
N ARG A 176 3.85 5.67 24.90
CA ARG A 176 2.70 6.16 25.66
C ARG A 176 1.69 5.08 25.98
N LEU A 177 1.49 4.12 25.05
CA LEU A 177 0.59 3.00 25.23
C LEU A 177 1.01 2.05 26.37
N GLU A 178 2.30 1.96 26.71
CA GLU A 178 2.78 1.17 27.86
C GLU A 178 2.28 1.71 29.21
N GLU A 179 1.88 2.99 29.26
CA GLU A 179 1.44 3.68 30.48
C GLU A 179 -0.08 3.76 30.61
N ILE A 180 -0.84 3.45 29.54
CA ILE A 180 -2.29 3.61 29.48
C ILE A 180 -2.98 2.27 29.76
N ASP A 181 -3.81 2.20 30.81
CA ASP A 181 -4.71 1.06 30.99
C ASP A 181 -5.76 1.03 29.89
N ILE A 182 -5.99 -0.16 29.30
CA ILE A 182 -6.84 -0.32 28.13
C ILE A 182 -8.32 0.01 28.39
N PHE A 183 -8.79 -0.10 29.63
CA PHE A 183 -10.17 0.22 30.02
C PHE A 183 -10.27 1.56 30.71
N ASP A 184 -9.54 1.76 31.82
CA ASP A 184 -9.68 2.91 32.71
C ASP A 184 -8.83 4.12 32.26
N GLY A 185 -7.80 3.90 31.43
CA GLY A 185 -6.89 4.93 30.95
C GLY A 185 -7.40 5.74 29.76
N VAL A 186 -8.58 5.40 29.20
CA VAL A 186 -9.12 5.98 27.96
C VAL A 186 -10.25 6.96 28.24
N LYS A 187 -10.10 8.19 27.79
CA LYS A 187 -11.17 9.21 27.83
C LYS A 187 -12.14 9.02 26.67
N ARG A 188 -13.42 9.19 26.93
CA ARG A 188 -14.47 9.09 25.91
C ARG A 188 -15.50 10.20 26.07
N MET A 189 -16.05 10.67 24.97
CA MET A 189 -17.19 11.57 24.88
C MET A 189 -18.23 10.92 23.97
N ASP A 190 -19.51 11.06 24.29
CA ASP A 190 -20.56 10.60 23.39
C ASP A 190 -20.46 11.29 22.02
N PHE A 191 -20.62 10.52 20.95
CA PHE A 191 -20.46 11.01 19.57
C PHE A 191 -21.42 12.17 19.27
N GLU A 192 -22.68 12.04 19.63
CA GLU A 192 -23.70 13.06 19.36
C GLU A 192 -23.49 14.32 20.23
N GLU A 193 -22.99 14.17 21.45
CA GLU A 193 -22.58 15.30 22.27
C GLU A 193 -21.38 16.04 21.67
N ALA A 194 -20.40 15.29 21.16
CA ALA A 194 -19.23 15.86 20.49
C ALA A 194 -19.60 16.61 19.19
N VAL A 195 -20.56 16.09 18.42
CA VAL A 195 -21.12 16.80 17.25
C VAL A 195 -21.84 18.07 17.66
N LYS A 196 -22.71 18.03 18.69
CA LYS A 196 -23.42 19.21 19.21
C LYS A 196 -22.49 20.27 19.75
N SER A 197 -21.37 19.89 20.35
CA SER A 197 -20.35 20.82 20.86
C SER A 197 -19.45 21.42 19.76
N GLY A 198 -19.54 20.93 18.52
CA GLY A 198 -18.70 21.35 17.41
C GLY A 198 -17.28 20.75 17.42
N LEU A 199 -17.02 19.75 18.28
CA LEU A 199 -15.75 19.03 18.27
C LEU A 199 -15.67 17.99 17.14
N ILE A 200 -16.80 17.46 16.70
CA ILE A 200 -16.87 16.56 15.55
C ILE A 200 -17.69 17.20 14.44
N GLU A 201 -17.11 17.31 13.26
CA GLU A 201 -17.81 17.69 12.02
C GLU A 201 -17.70 16.57 10.97
N THR A 202 -18.71 16.47 10.10
CA THR A 202 -18.78 15.43 9.08
C THR A 202 -18.27 15.94 7.74
N MET A 203 -17.42 15.15 7.08
CA MET A 203 -17.02 15.32 5.68
C MET A 203 -17.87 14.41 4.78
N GLY A 204 -18.10 14.83 3.53
CA GLY A 204 -18.87 14.07 2.55
C GLY A 204 -18.65 14.60 1.13
N ASP A 205 -19.72 14.74 0.36
CA ASP A 205 -19.71 15.09 -1.08
C ASP A 205 -18.90 16.35 -1.42
N GLU A 206 -18.76 17.30 -0.51
CA GLU A 206 -17.91 18.48 -0.74
C GLU A 206 -16.43 18.09 -0.82
N THR A 207 -15.99 17.20 0.08
CA THR A 207 -14.62 16.69 0.07
C THR A 207 -14.39 15.84 -1.18
N ASP A 208 -15.36 14.97 -1.54
CA ASP A 208 -15.32 14.18 -2.78
C ASP A 208 -15.12 15.10 -4.00
N ARG A 209 -15.88 16.19 -4.12
CA ARG A 209 -15.75 17.13 -5.24
C ARG A 209 -14.37 17.78 -5.30
N LYS A 210 -13.82 18.19 -4.16
CA LYS A 210 -12.48 18.79 -4.09
C LYS A 210 -11.40 17.78 -4.45
N PHE A 211 -11.50 16.55 -3.95
CA PHE A 211 -10.59 15.46 -4.31
C PHE A 211 -10.66 15.16 -5.81
N MET A 212 -11.87 14.96 -6.36
CA MET A 212 -12.10 14.67 -7.76
C MET A 212 -11.64 15.81 -8.71
N ALA A 213 -11.68 17.05 -8.27
CA ALA A 213 -11.12 18.17 -9.04
C ALA A 213 -9.59 18.02 -9.23
N ASN A 214 -8.88 17.55 -8.20
CA ASN A 214 -7.45 17.24 -8.28
C ASN A 214 -7.19 16.00 -9.15
N VAL A 215 -7.98 14.94 -8.98
CA VAL A 215 -7.89 13.71 -9.79
C VAL A 215 -8.04 14.04 -11.28
N THR A 216 -9.08 14.77 -11.65
CA THR A 216 -9.37 15.10 -13.05
C THR A 216 -8.39 16.09 -13.68
N ALA A 217 -7.70 16.91 -12.86
CA ALA A 217 -6.62 17.78 -13.31
C ALA A 217 -5.39 16.99 -13.80
N MET A 218 -5.25 15.73 -13.38
CA MET A 218 -4.17 14.85 -13.82
C MET A 218 -4.33 14.31 -15.24
N ILE A 219 -5.49 14.46 -15.86
CA ILE A 219 -5.73 14.01 -17.24
C ILE A 219 -4.80 14.75 -18.21
N ASN A 220 -4.12 13.99 -19.08
CA ASN A 220 -3.13 14.52 -20.02
C ASN A 220 -3.66 14.64 -21.45
N ASP A 221 -4.50 13.72 -21.92
CA ASP A 221 -4.89 13.60 -23.34
C ASP A 221 -6.37 13.26 -23.53
N ARG A 222 -7.26 14.21 -23.21
CA ARG A 222 -8.72 14.09 -23.44
C ARG A 222 -9.08 13.94 -24.91
N GLU A 223 -8.30 14.55 -25.81
CA GLU A 223 -8.60 14.54 -27.24
C GLU A 223 -8.45 13.15 -27.83
N THR A 224 -7.40 12.42 -27.44
CA THR A 224 -7.20 11.04 -27.91
C THR A 224 -8.25 10.10 -27.31
N VAL A 225 -8.59 10.25 -26.02
CA VAL A 225 -9.68 9.47 -25.40
C VAL A 225 -11.01 9.71 -26.14
N ALA A 226 -11.34 10.96 -26.49
CA ALA A 226 -12.56 11.29 -27.20
C ALA A 226 -12.67 10.61 -28.58
N LYS A 227 -11.54 10.33 -29.26
CA LYS A 227 -11.53 9.65 -30.57
C LYS A 227 -12.01 8.19 -30.49
N VAL A 228 -11.78 7.52 -29.38
CA VAL A 228 -12.14 6.11 -29.17
C VAL A 228 -13.30 5.92 -28.19
N ALA A 229 -13.88 7.00 -27.68
CA ALA A 229 -14.92 6.95 -26.66
C ALA A 229 -16.15 6.12 -27.04
N ASP A 230 -16.47 6.01 -28.33
CA ASP A 230 -17.61 5.24 -28.82
C ASP A 230 -17.32 3.74 -28.98
N THR A 231 -16.08 3.33 -28.97
CA THR A 231 -15.67 1.93 -29.20
C THR A 231 -14.91 1.32 -28.03
N PHE A 232 -14.10 2.13 -27.32
CA PHE A 232 -13.31 1.67 -26.20
C PHE A 232 -14.18 1.23 -25.02
N LYS A 233 -13.95 0.01 -24.55
CA LYS A 233 -14.68 -0.61 -23.45
C LYS A 233 -13.72 -1.07 -22.37
N LEU A 234 -14.14 -1.02 -21.11
CA LEU A 234 -13.44 -1.65 -20.00
C LEU A 234 -14.39 -2.24 -18.99
N VAL A 235 -13.93 -3.27 -18.29
CA VAL A 235 -14.60 -3.84 -17.12
C VAL A 235 -13.92 -3.31 -15.87
N TYR A 236 -14.71 -2.99 -14.83
CA TYR A 236 -14.22 -2.52 -13.55
C TYR A 236 -14.81 -3.29 -12.38
N THR A 237 -13.97 -3.63 -11.40
CA THR A 237 -14.40 -4.17 -10.12
C THR A 237 -13.70 -3.47 -8.95
N PRO A 238 -14.45 -3.00 -7.93
CA PRO A 238 -13.91 -2.51 -6.66
C PRO A 238 -13.73 -3.62 -5.61
N PHE A 239 -13.95 -4.90 -5.94
CA PHE A 239 -13.95 -6.01 -4.98
C PHE A 239 -14.75 -5.70 -3.71
N HIS A 240 -15.98 -5.21 -3.84
CA HIS A 240 -16.89 -4.77 -2.76
C HIS A 240 -16.40 -3.54 -1.96
N GLY A 241 -15.37 -2.82 -2.42
CA GLY A 241 -14.65 -1.79 -1.68
C GLY A 241 -14.99 -0.35 -2.05
N CYS A 242 -14.21 0.57 -1.50
CA CYS A 242 -14.41 2.03 -1.54
C CYS A 242 -14.33 2.64 -2.94
N GLY A 243 -13.70 1.95 -3.89
CA GLY A 243 -13.59 2.45 -5.26
C GLY A 243 -14.91 2.53 -6.04
N TYR A 244 -15.99 1.94 -5.53
CA TYR A 244 -17.27 1.79 -6.21
C TYR A 244 -17.90 3.11 -6.70
N LYS A 245 -17.63 4.23 -6.02
CA LYS A 245 -18.18 5.57 -6.34
C LYS A 245 -17.19 6.38 -7.17
N LEU A 246 -16.02 6.67 -6.63
CA LEU A 246 -15.09 7.65 -7.19
C LEU A 246 -14.32 7.16 -8.40
N VAL A 247 -14.06 5.85 -8.54
CA VAL A 247 -13.39 5.33 -9.75
C VAL A 247 -14.31 5.46 -10.97
N PRO A 248 -15.57 4.99 -10.97
CA PRO A 248 -16.50 5.24 -12.09
C PRO A 248 -16.70 6.73 -12.40
N GLU A 249 -16.73 7.59 -11.37
CA GLU A 249 -16.83 9.03 -11.55
C GLU A 249 -15.60 9.59 -12.28
N ALA A 250 -14.40 9.18 -11.90
CA ALA A 250 -13.14 9.57 -12.55
C ALA A 250 -13.09 9.12 -14.02
N LEU A 251 -13.51 7.88 -14.31
CA LEU A 251 -13.57 7.33 -15.66
C LEU A 251 -14.61 8.06 -16.53
N THR A 252 -15.75 8.39 -15.96
CA THR A 252 -16.77 9.21 -16.64
C THR A 252 -16.24 10.62 -16.94
N ALA A 253 -15.57 11.23 -15.98
CA ALA A 253 -14.96 12.55 -16.15
C ALA A 253 -13.80 12.56 -17.18
N LEU A 254 -13.11 11.43 -17.36
CA LEU A 254 -12.13 11.22 -18.42
C LEU A 254 -12.79 11.22 -19.81
N GLY A 255 -14.06 10.82 -19.91
CA GLY A 255 -14.83 10.75 -21.16
C GLY A 255 -15.14 9.31 -21.60
N ILE A 256 -14.95 8.33 -20.74
CA ILE A 256 -15.28 6.93 -21.03
C ILE A 256 -16.79 6.73 -21.08
N LYS A 257 -17.30 6.16 -22.18
CA LYS A 257 -18.72 5.90 -22.39
C LYS A 257 -19.15 4.46 -22.08
N HIS A 258 -18.24 3.51 -22.23
CA HIS A 258 -18.52 2.09 -22.09
C HIS A 258 -17.75 1.45 -20.92
N LEU A 259 -18.01 1.98 -19.73
CA LEU A 259 -17.60 1.36 -18.47
C LEU A 259 -18.61 0.25 -18.12
N ILE A 260 -18.12 -0.96 -17.91
CA ILE A 260 -18.90 -2.15 -17.55
C ILE A 260 -18.51 -2.57 -16.13
N PRO A 261 -19.22 -2.14 -15.09
CA PRO A 261 -18.94 -2.57 -13.73
C PRO A 261 -19.38 -4.02 -13.50
N VAL A 262 -18.68 -4.76 -12.66
CA VAL A 262 -19.08 -6.11 -12.20
C VAL A 262 -20.20 -5.94 -11.17
N PRO A 263 -21.48 -6.25 -11.49
CA PRO A 263 -22.60 -5.87 -10.62
C PRO A 263 -22.51 -6.45 -9.22
N GLU A 264 -22.10 -7.70 -9.09
CA GLU A 264 -21.99 -8.41 -7.82
C GLU A 264 -20.93 -7.79 -6.91
N GLN A 265 -19.84 -7.30 -7.49
CA GLN A 265 -18.71 -6.73 -6.76
C GLN A 265 -18.82 -5.21 -6.54
N MET A 266 -19.79 -4.55 -7.18
CA MET A 266 -20.16 -3.15 -6.89
C MET A 266 -20.97 -3.00 -5.61
N VAL A 267 -21.50 -4.10 -5.08
CA VAL A 267 -22.20 -4.12 -3.79
C VAL A 267 -21.18 -4.06 -2.66
N ILE A 268 -21.30 -3.04 -1.80
CA ILE A 268 -20.44 -2.89 -0.62
C ILE A 268 -20.76 -4.00 0.38
N ASP A 269 -19.76 -4.83 0.69
CA ASP A 269 -19.90 -5.92 1.65
C ASP A 269 -18.54 -6.28 2.28
N GLY A 270 -18.42 -6.05 3.58
CA GLY A 270 -17.20 -6.38 4.35
C GLY A 270 -16.93 -7.90 4.47
N ASN A 271 -17.87 -8.75 4.06
CA ASN A 271 -17.67 -10.21 4.01
C ASN A 271 -17.04 -10.69 2.71
N PHE A 272 -16.90 -9.83 1.70
CA PHE A 272 -16.30 -10.15 0.39
C PHE A 272 -16.84 -11.45 -0.23
N PRO A 273 -18.17 -11.61 -0.44
CA PRO A 273 -18.81 -12.90 -0.74
C PRO A 273 -18.35 -13.54 -2.06
N THR A 274 -17.75 -12.79 -2.95
CA THR A 274 -17.30 -13.28 -4.27
C THR A 274 -15.79 -13.50 -4.35
N VAL A 275 -15.01 -13.12 -3.32
CA VAL A 275 -13.54 -13.24 -3.32
C VAL A 275 -13.04 -13.70 -1.96
N VAL A 276 -12.11 -14.64 -1.94
CA VAL A 276 -11.46 -15.10 -0.69
C VAL A 276 -10.50 -14.03 -0.16
N SER A 277 -9.75 -13.42 -1.05
CA SER A 277 -8.85 -12.29 -0.76
C SER A 277 -9.07 -11.20 -1.80
N PRO A 278 -9.56 -10.01 -1.39
CA PRO A 278 -9.83 -8.89 -2.30
C PRO A 278 -8.55 -8.16 -2.69
N ASN A 279 -7.57 -8.91 -3.19
CA ASN A 279 -6.25 -8.40 -3.58
C ASN A 279 -6.12 -8.39 -5.10
N PRO A 280 -5.91 -7.23 -5.75
CA PRO A 280 -5.74 -7.14 -7.19
C PRO A 280 -4.46 -7.82 -7.71
N GLU A 281 -3.57 -8.28 -6.83
CA GLU A 281 -2.46 -9.16 -7.20
C GLU A 281 -2.90 -10.60 -7.49
N ASN A 282 -4.08 -11.00 -6.99
CA ASN A 282 -4.59 -12.37 -7.10
C ASN A 282 -5.54 -12.50 -8.30
N PRO A 283 -5.14 -13.18 -9.38
CA PRO A 283 -5.98 -13.33 -10.57
C PRO A 283 -7.34 -14.01 -10.31
N GLU A 284 -7.42 -14.84 -9.27
CA GLU A 284 -8.64 -15.57 -8.90
C GLU A 284 -9.81 -14.64 -8.58
N GLY A 285 -9.54 -13.44 -8.03
CA GLY A 285 -10.58 -12.45 -7.73
C GLY A 285 -11.28 -11.87 -8.96
N PHE A 286 -10.63 -11.94 -10.12
CA PHE A 286 -11.13 -11.37 -11.37
C PHE A 286 -12.07 -12.28 -12.17
N TYR A 287 -12.41 -13.48 -11.72
CA TYR A 287 -13.18 -14.44 -12.51
C TYR A 287 -14.51 -13.88 -13.04
N LEU A 288 -15.27 -13.13 -12.25
CA LEU A 288 -16.51 -12.47 -12.69
C LEU A 288 -16.24 -11.37 -13.72
N ALA A 289 -15.18 -10.60 -13.50
CA ALA A 289 -14.76 -9.56 -14.43
C ALA A 289 -14.29 -10.13 -15.77
N ILE A 290 -13.55 -11.24 -15.74
CA ILE A 290 -13.10 -11.96 -16.95
C ILE A 290 -14.29 -12.51 -17.74
N ASP A 291 -15.28 -13.14 -17.06
CA ASP A 291 -16.48 -13.63 -17.69
C ASP A 291 -17.28 -12.49 -18.35
N LEU A 292 -17.39 -11.36 -17.65
CA LEU A 292 -18.09 -10.19 -18.16
C LEU A 292 -17.35 -9.57 -19.35
N ALA A 293 -16.02 -9.52 -19.29
CA ALA A 293 -15.18 -9.03 -20.39
C ALA A 293 -15.28 -9.90 -21.65
N LYS A 294 -15.24 -11.23 -21.49
CA LYS A 294 -15.42 -12.17 -22.60
C LYS A 294 -16.80 -12.03 -23.26
N LYS A 295 -17.88 -11.85 -22.48
CA LYS A 295 -19.25 -11.66 -22.99
C LYS A 295 -19.44 -10.37 -23.76
N ASN A 296 -18.69 -9.31 -23.44
CA ASN A 296 -18.83 -7.98 -24.03
C ASN A 296 -17.72 -7.62 -25.02
N ASP A 297 -16.83 -8.56 -25.30
CA ASP A 297 -15.65 -8.36 -26.16
C ASP A 297 -14.81 -7.16 -25.69
N VAL A 298 -14.29 -7.29 -24.48
CA VAL A 298 -13.45 -6.29 -23.80
C VAL A 298 -12.06 -6.85 -23.60
N ASP A 299 -11.00 -6.07 -23.80
CA ASP A 299 -9.60 -6.49 -23.67
C ASP A 299 -8.94 -6.02 -22.37
N PHE A 300 -9.59 -5.14 -21.61
CA PHE A 300 -9.00 -4.45 -20.49
C PHE A 300 -9.91 -4.46 -19.25
N ILE A 301 -9.37 -4.93 -18.12
CA ILE A 301 -10.07 -4.99 -16.83
C ILE A 301 -9.26 -4.24 -15.79
N LEU A 302 -9.94 -3.43 -14.97
CA LEU A 302 -9.41 -2.77 -13.77
C LEU A 302 -10.01 -3.41 -12.50
N GLY A 303 -9.18 -3.60 -11.47
CA GLY A 303 -9.65 -4.00 -10.14
C GLY A 303 -8.94 -3.22 -9.04
N THR A 304 -9.69 -2.61 -8.12
CA THR A 304 -9.14 -1.91 -6.95
C THR A 304 -9.38 -2.72 -5.67
N ASP A 305 -8.43 -2.65 -4.73
CA ASP A 305 -8.61 -3.28 -3.41
C ASP A 305 -9.63 -2.53 -2.54
N PRO A 306 -10.06 -3.10 -1.39
CA PRO A 306 -11.16 -2.56 -0.60
C PRO A 306 -11.02 -1.11 -0.15
N ASP A 307 -9.83 -0.65 0.21
CA ASP A 307 -9.57 0.74 0.59
C ASP A 307 -9.08 1.61 -0.57
N SER A 308 -9.10 1.05 -1.80
CA SER A 308 -8.83 1.75 -3.06
C SER A 308 -7.49 2.50 -3.08
N ASP A 309 -6.47 1.91 -2.44
CA ASP A 309 -5.10 2.41 -2.49
C ASP A 309 -4.24 1.64 -3.52
N ARG A 310 -4.71 0.45 -3.99
CA ARG A 310 -4.07 -0.38 -5.02
C ARG A 310 -5.00 -0.64 -6.19
N VAL A 311 -4.43 -0.75 -7.38
CA VAL A 311 -5.14 -1.13 -8.60
C VAL A 311 -4.34 -2.14 -9.40
N GLY A 312 -4.99 -3.23 -9.78
CA GLY A 312 -4.47 -4.24 -10.71
C GLY A 312 -5.22 -4.21 -12.03
N ILE A 313 -4.56 -4.67 -13.07
CA ILE A 313 -5.13 -4.78 -14.42
C ILE A 313 -4.98 -6.19 -14.98
N MET A 314 -5.99 -6.62 -15.74
CA MET A 314 -5.94 -7.81 -16.57
C MET A 314 -6.05 -7.40 -18.03
N VAL A 315 -5.27 -8.02 -18.89
CA VAL A 315 -5.29 -7.78 -20.35
C VAL A 315 -5.50 -9.07 -21.08
N ARG A 316 -6.20 -9.00 -22.22
CA ARG A 316 -6.38 -10.15 -23.11
C ARG A 316 -5.18 -10.27 -24.03
N ASN A 317 -4.58 -11.46 -24.09
CA ASN A 317 -3.49 -11.79 -25.01
C ASN A 317 -4.03 -12.16 -26.40
N HIS A 318 -3.13 -12.42 -27.35
CA HIS A 318 -3.50 -12.78 -28.73
C HIS A 318 -4.19 -14.15 -28.86
N GLU A 319 -4.13 -14.99 -27.81
CA GLU A 319 -4.81 -16.28 -27.76
C GLU A 319 -6.24 -16.16 -27.20
N GLY A 320 -6.63 -14.93 -26.79
CA GLY A 320 -7.95 -14.64 -26.22
C GLY A 320 -8.05 -14.87 -24.71
N GLU A 321 -6.93 -15.20 -24.04
CA GLU A 321 -6.89 -15.44 -22.62
C GLU A 321 -6.50 -14.18 -21.83
N PHE A 322 -7.14 -13.97 -20.68
CA PHE A 322 -6.79 -12.88 -19.77
C PHE A 322 -5.61 -13.25 -18.89
N GLN A 323 -4.66 -12.33 -18.79
CA GLN A 323 -3.50 -12.46 -17.91
C GLN A 323 -3.31 -11.21 -17.05
N PRO A 324 -2.84 -11.38 -15.80
CA PRO A 324 -2.51 -10.24 -14.96
C PRO A 324 -1.28 -9.50 -15.52
N VAL A 325 -1.31 -8.19 -15.43
CA VAL A 325 -0.12 -7.35 -15.60
C VAL A 325 0.42 -7.05 -14.21
N THR A 326 1.65 -7.46 -13.93
CA THR A 326 2.24 -7.29 -12.59
C THR A 326 2.37 -5.82 -12.22
N GLY A 327 2.51 -5.51 -10.92
CA GLY A 327 2.72 -4.13 -10.49
C GLY A 327 3.98 -3.51 -11.09
N ASN A 328 5.05 -4.30 -11.27
CA ASN A 328 6.24 -3.87 -11.99
C ASN A 328 5.93 -3.49 -13.45
N GLN A 329 5.23 -4.35 -14.17
CA GLN A 329 4.85 -4.13 -15.57
C GLN A 329 3.89 -2.95 -15.73
N THR A 330 2.87 -2.87 -14.88
CA THR A 330 1.90 -1.76 -14.86
C THR A 330 2.61 -0.43 -14.58
N GLY A 331 3.54 -0.42 -13.62
CA GLY A 331 4.31 0.77 -13.27
C GLY A 331 5.18 1.29 -14.41
N VAL A 332 5.88 0.41 -15.14
CA VAL A 332 6.71 0.85 -16.29
C VAL A 332 5.86 1.29 -17.49
N LEU A 333 4.73 0.62 -17.75
CA LEU A 333 3.76 1.05 -18.76
C LEU A 333 3.26 2.47 -18.47
N LEU A 334 2.79 2.69 -17.23
CA LEU A 334 2.25 3.99 -16.84
C LEU A 334 3.34 5.06 -16.83
N LEU A 335 4.56 4.76 -16.38
CA LEU A 335 5.68 5.70 -16.37
C LEU A 335 6.06 6.16 -17.79
N ASP A 336 6.21 5.22 -18.76
CA ASP A 336 6.54 5.55 -20.15
C ASP A 336 5.43 6.38 -20.79
N TYR A 337 4.16 5.98 -20.56
CA TYR A 337 3.00 6.73 -21.04
C TYR A 337 2.96 8.16 -20.47
N LEU A 338 3.08 8.33 -19.16
CA LEU A 338 3.04 9.63 -18.49
C LEU A 338 4.14 10.57 -18.99
N ILE A 339 5.36 10.08 -19.13
CA ILE A 339 6.47 10.86 -19.66
C ILE A 339 6.13 11.36 -21.09
N GLY A 340 5.64 10.46 -21.94
CA GLY A 340 5.22 10.80 -23.31
C GLY A 340 4.07 11.80 -23.33
N ALA A 341 3.03 11.56 -22.53
CA ALA A 341 1.84 12.40 -22.45
C ALA A 341 2.14 13.80 -21.91
N MET A 342 2.94 13.90 -20.85
CA MET A 342 3.36 15.19 -20.30
C MET A 342 4.24 15.99 -21.28
N LYS A 343 5.11 15.33 -22.06
CA LYS A 343 5.88 16.00 -23.11
C LYS A 343 4.97 16.53 -24.23
N ARG A 344 4.01 15.73 -24.69
CA ARG A 344 3.05 16.14 -25.74
C ARG A 344 2.15 17.29 -25.29
N SER A 345 1.69 17.25 -24.03
CA SER A 345 0.80 18.29 -23.46
C SER A 345 1.53 19.52 -22.93
N GLY A 346 2.87 19.55 -22.94
CA GLY A 346 3.66 20.64 -22.38
C GLY A 346 3.63 20.72 -20.84
N LYS A 347 3.19 19.68 -20.15
CA LYS A 347 3.08 19.62 -18.68
C LYS A 347 4.34 19.06 -18.00
N MET A 348 5.37 18.65 -18.75
CA MET A 348 6.59 18.10 -18.19
C MET A 348 7.33 19.17 -17.38
N PRO A 349 7.60 18.96 -16.08
CA PRO A 349 8.36 19.91 -15.26
C PRO A 349 9.83 19.96 -15.69
N ALA A 350 10.54 21.02 -15.29
CA ALA A 350 11.94 21.25 -15.68
C ALA A 350 12.87 20.15 -15.12
N ASN A 351 12.64 19.70 -13.88
CA ASN A 351 13.45 18.68 -13.20
C ASN A 351 12.56 17.49 -12.82
N PRO A 352 12.10 16.66 -13.80
CA PRO A 352 11.20 15.58 -13.51
C PRO A 352 11.88 14.42 -12.78
N VAL A 353 11.18 13.84 -11.81
CA VAL A 353 11.66 12.74 -10.98
C VAL A 353 10.62 11.62 -10.94
N ALA A 354 11.08 10.38 -11.02
CA ALA A 354 10.32 9.18 -10.70
C ALA A 354 10.89 8.54 -9.42
N LEU A 355 10.02 8.00 -8.58
CA LEU A 355 10.42 7.24 -7.39
C LEU A 355 9.97 5.79 -7.52
N LYS A 356 10.84 4.86 -7.11
CA LYS A 356 10.55 3.44 -6.99
C LYS A 356 11.16 2.88 -5.71
N THR A 357 10.75 1.67 -5.30
CA THR A 357 11.43 1.01 -4.18
C THR A 357 12.70 0.29 -4.65
N ILE A 358 13.57 -0.03 -3.69
CA ILE A 358 14.78 -0.83 -3.94
C ILE A 358 14.48 -2.22 -4.52
N VAL A 359 13.25 -2.74 -4.35
CA VAL A 359 12.80 -4.05 -4.83
C VAL A 359 11.89 -3.96 -6.07
N THR A 360 11.58 -2.76 -6.53
CA THR A 360 10.85 -2.52 -7.79
C THR A 360 11.78 -2.65 -8.98
N THR A 361 11.27 -3.09 -10.12
CA THR A 361 12.05 -3.38 -11.34
C THR A 361 13.04 -2.29 -11.74
N GLU A 362 14.24 -2.69 -12.17
CA GLU A 362 15.24 -1.76 -12.73
C GLU A 362 14.84 -1.23 -14.12
N MET A 363 13.87 -1.86 -14.78
CA MET A 363 13.29 -1.32 -16.02
C MET A 363 12.72 0.09 -15.83
N ALA A 364 12.14 0.38 -14.66
CA ALA A 364 11.64 1.73 -14.34
C ALA A 364 12.73 2.80 -14.40
N ARG A 365 13.91 2.50 -13.85
CA ARG A 365 15.10 3.39 -13.96
C ARG A 365 15.49 3.58 -15.41
N LYS A 366 15.56 2.47 -16.18
CA LYS A 366 15.89 2.51 -17.60
C LYS A 366 14.92 3.38 -18.39
N VAL A 367 13.62 3.23 -18.16
CA VAL A 367 12.57 4.04 -18.81
C VAL A 367 12.73 5.51 -18.44
N ALA A 368 12.86 5.84 -17.15
CA ALA A 368 12.98 7.21 -16.68
C ALA A 368 14.20 7.92 -17.26
N GLU A 369 15.39 7.35 -17.04
CA GLU A 369 16.67 7.96 -17.42
C GLU A 369 16.83 8.09 -18.94
N SER A 370 16.35 7.10 -19.72
CA SER A 370 16.34 7.18 -21.19
C SER A 370 15.47 8.31 -21.72
N ASN A 371 14.57 8.84 -20.91
CA ASN A 371 13.65 9.92 -21.26
C ASN A 371 13.96 11.26 -20.56
N GLY A 372 15.10 11.35 -19.85
CA GLY A 372 15.53 12.57 -19.16
C GLY A 372 14.83 12.81 -17.81
N VAL A 373 14.27 11.77 -17.20
CA VAL A 373 13.67 11.79 -15.88
C VAL A 373 14.62 11.16 -14.88
N LYS A 374 14.93 11.84 -13.78
CA LYS A 374 15.73 11.26 -12.69
C LYS A 374 14.94 10.15 -12.00
N CYS A 375 15.61 9.07 -11.59
CA CYS A 375 14.97 7.98 -10.86
C CYS A 375 15.69 7.74 -9.53
N PHE A 376 14.95 7.84 -8.42
CA PHE A 376 15.47 7.54 -7.08
C PHE A 376 14.82 6.29 -6.49
N ASP A 377 15.61 5.53 -5.75
CA ASP A 377 15.15 4.42 -4.94
C ASP A 377 14.76 4.90 -3.54
N THR A 378 13.73 4.28 -2.97
CA THR A 378 13.37 4.40 -1.56
C THR A 378 13.28 3.01 -0.93
N PHE A 379 13.19 2.93 0.39
CA PHE A 379 12.73 1.71 1.02
C PHE A 379 11.28 1.40 0.66
N THR A 380 10.87 0.14 0.86
CA THR A 380 9.47 -0.28 0.68
C THR A 380 8.56 0.42 1.68
N GLY A 381 7.44 0.92 1.18
CA GLY A 381 6.44 1.67 1.95
C GLY A 381 6.34 3.12 1.49
N PHE A 382 5.11 3.55 1.18
CA PHE A 382 4.84 4.89 0.61
C PHE A 382 5.26 6.05 1.50
N LYS A 383 5.38 5.85 2.81
CA LYS A 383 5.93 6.85 3.73
C LYS A 383 7.33 7.33 3.32
N PHE A 384 8.19 6.42 2.85
CA PHE A 384 9.54 6.77 2.38
C PHE A 384 9.52 7.50 1.02
N MET A 385 8.56 7.15 0.16
CA MET A 385 8.33 7.89 -1.08
C MET A 385 7.80 9.29 -0.80
N ALA A 386 6.85 9.42 0.14
CA ALA A 386 6.33 10.71 0.57
C ALA A 386 7.42 11.60 1.18
N GLU A 387 8.25 11.05 2.06
CA GLU A 387 9.41 11.74 2.65
C GLU A 387 10.39 12.24 1.57
N LYS A 388 10.76 11.36 0.62
CA LYS A 388 11.65 11.75 -0.49
C LYS A 388 11.00 12.79 -1.39
N LYS A 389 9.69 12.67 -1.68
CA LYS A 389 8.92 13.66 -2.45
C LYS A 389 8.92 15.01 -1.74
N ASN A 390 8.62 15.06 -0.44
CA ASN A 390 8.63 16.29 0.34
C ASN A 390 10.02 16.95 0.32
N ALA A 391 11.09 16.19 0.56
CA ALA A 391 12.46 16.70 0.55
C ALA A 391 12.86 17.29 -0.82
N LEU A 392 12.48 16.63 -1.93
CA LEU A 392 12.77 17.12 -3.27
C LEU A 392 12.00 18.41 -3.61
N GLU A 393 10.75 18.52 -3.15
CA GLU A 393 9.91 19.71 -3.35
C GLU A 393 10.39 20.88 -2.50
N GLU A 394 10.76 20.64 -1.25
CA GLU A 394 11.29 21.67 -0.33
C GLU A 394 12.63 22.22 -0.78
N SER A 395 13.53 21.36 -1.25
CA SER A 395 14.84 21.79 -1.79
C SER A 395 14.77 22.42 -3.18
N GLY A 396 13.67 22.18 -3.92
CA GLY A 396 13.55 22.59 -5.33
C GLY A 396 14.41 21.76 -6.30
N GLU A 397 15.00 20.64 -5.85
CA GLU A 397 15.88 19.81 -6.67
C GLU A 397 15.14 18.97 -7.70
N GLY A 398 13.84 18.71 -7.51
CA GLY A 398 13.06 17.93 -8.44
C GLY A 398 11.56 17.94 -8.17
N LYS A 399 10.79 17.70 -9.25
CA LYS A 399 9.34 17.51 -9.21
C LYS A 399 9.02 16.07 -9.47
N VAL A 400 8.45 15.40 -8.47
CA VAL A 400 8.05 14.00 -8.61
C VAL A 400 6.80 13.90 -9.48
N ILE A 401 6.94 13.25 -10.63
CA ILE A 401 5.83 13.04 -11.57
C ILE A 401 5.12 11.70 -11.35
N PHE A 402 5.82 10.71 -10.79
CA PHE A 402 5.30 9.38 -10.56
C PHE A 402 6.09 8.64 -9.47
N SER A 403 5.39 7.93 -8.61
CA SER A 403 5.98 7.03 -7.62
C SER A 403 5.18 5.73 -7.59
N TYR A 404 5.86 4.57 -7.49
CA TYR A 404 5.15 3.31 -7.42
C TYR A 404 5.93 2.18 -6.73
N GLU A 405 5.19 1.21 -6.24
CA GLU A 405 5.69 -0.06 -5.70
C GLU A 405 5.25 -1.23 -6.59
N GLU A 406 6.07 -2.26 -6.63
CA GLU A 406 5.77 -3.54 -7.31
C GLU A 406 4.49 -4.21 -6.80
N SER A 407 4.03 -3.82 -5.61
CA SER A 407 2.79 -4.32 -4.97
C SER A 407 1.55 -3.52 -5.36
N TYR A 408 1.46 -3.04 -6.61
CA TYR A 408 0.28 -2.41 -7.21
C TYR A 408 -0.16 -1.07 -6.61
N GLY A 409 0.72 -0.40 -5.88
CA GLY A 409 0.51 0.94 -5.35
C GLY A 409 1.17 2.02 -6.20
N TYR A 410 0.43 3.09 -6.51
CA TYR A 410 0.87 4.19 -7.37
C TYR A 410 0.50 5.52 -6.72
N MET A 411 1.39 6.52 -6.78
CA MET A 411 1.13 7.87 -6.30
C MET A 411 1.43 8.88 -7.40
N LEU A 412 0.45 9.73 -7.67
CA LEU A 412 0.48 10.77 -8.70
C LEU A 412 -0.04 12.09 -8.11
N GLY A 413 0.39 13.20 -8.69
CA GLY A 413 -0.01 14.53 -8.23
C GLY A 413 0.63 14.95 -6.89
N ASP A 414 0.18 16.11 -6.40
CA ASP A 414 0.74 16.75 -5.20
C ASP A 414 -0.24 16.80 -4.03
N TYR A 415 -1.47 16.40 -4.26
CA TYR A 415 -2.58 16.51 -3.31
C TYR A 415 -2.65 15.33 -2.33
N VAL A 416 -1.91 14.24 -2.58
CA VAL A 416 -1.80 13.07 -1.72
C VAL A 416 -0.35 12.76 -1.36
N ARG A 417 -0.16 11.97 -0.29
CA ARG A 417 1.13 11.42 0.18
C ARG A 417 1.05 9.93 0.48
N ASP A 418 0.07 9.26 -0.11
CA ASP A 418 -0.07 7.80 -0.10
C ASP A 418 -0.53 7.33 -1.48
N LYS A 419 -0.63 6.01 -1.67
CA LYS A 419 -1.12 5.36 -2.87
C LYS A 419 -2.53 5.84 -3.22
N ASP A 420 -2.77 6.07 -4.50
CA ASP A 420 -4.06 6.55 -5.02
C ASP A 420 -4.51 5.69 -6.20
N ALA A 421 -5.38 4.71 -5.92
CA ALA A 421 -5.95 3.87 -6.95
C ALA A 421 -7.04 4.58 -7.78
N VAL A 422 -7.63 5.66 -7.29
CA VAL A 422 -8.64 6.43 -8.05
C VAL A 422 -7.96 7.12 -9.24
N THR A 423 -6.91 7.89 -8.97
CA THR A 423 -6.14 8.57 -10.03
C THR A 423 -5.39 7.58 -10.91
N ALA A 424 -4.80 6.54 -10.31
CA ALA A 424 -4.12 5.51 -11.09
C ALA A 424 -5.08 4.78 -12.03
N SER A 425 -6.30 4.41 -11.61
CA SER A 425 -7.33 3.80 -12.46
C SER A 425 -7.69 4.69 -13.65
N MET A 426 -7.86 5.99 -13.41
CA MET A 426 -8.15 6.96 -14.46
C MET A 426 -7.01 7.07 -15.47
N LEU A 427 -5.76 7.18 -15.02
CA LEU A 427 -4.60 7.32 -15.90
C LEU A 427 -4.23 6.01 -16.61
N LEU A 428 -4.45 4.86 -15.99
CA LEU A 428 -4.32 3.55 -16.66
C LEU A 428 -5.36 3.40 -17.77
N THR A 429 -6.56 3.92 -17.57
CA THR A 429 -7.62 3.94 -18.58
C THR A 429 -7.30 4.93 -19.71
N GLU A 430 -6.79 6.13 -19.37
CA GLU A 430 -6.31 7.11 -20.38
C GLU A 430 -5.21 6.48 -21.23
N MET A 431 -4.25 5.81 -20.61
CA MET A 431 -3.18 5.08 -21.31
C MET A 431 -3.74 3.99 -22.23
N ALA A 432 -4.67 3.17 -21.75
CA ALA A 432 -5.27 2.10 -22.53
C ALA A 432 -6.02 2.65 -23.75
N ALA A 433 -6.81 3.70 -23.57
CA ALA A 433 -7.52 4.38 -24.64
C ALA A 433 -6.56 5.05 -25.66
N TRP A 434 -5.43 5.59 -25.17
CA TRP A 434 -4.41 6.17 -26.03
C TRP A 434 -3.75 5.12 -26.94
N TYR A 435 -3.45 3.92 -26.40
CA TYR A 435 -2.93 2.81 -27.20
C TYR A 435 -3.99 2.26 -28.17
N ASP A 436 -5.25 2.13 -27.71
CA ASP A 436 -6.38 1.70 -28.56
C ASP A 436 -6.56 2.62 -29.77
N ALA A 437 -6.42 3.93 -29.60
CA ALA A 437 -6.45 4.91 -30.69
C ALA A 437 -5.33 4.72 -31.74
N GLN A 438 -4.31 3.94 -31.41
CA GLN A 438 -3.20 3.58 -32.31
C GLN A 438 -3.31 2.15 -32.80
N GLY A 439 -4.41 1.45 -32.51
CA GLY A 439 -4.63 0.06 -32.87
C GLY A 439 -3.83 -0.94 -32.07
N MET A 440 -3.43 -0.59 -30.85
CA MET A 440 -2.66 -1.44 -29.94
C MET A 440 -3.44 -1.73 -28.66
N THR A 441 -3.37 -2.97 -28.17
CA THR A 441 -3.81 -3.33 -26.83
C THR A 441 -2.71 -2.99 -25.80
N LEU A 442 -3.02 -3.03 -24.51
CA LEU A 442 -1.98 -2.92 -23.48
C LEU A 442 -1.03 -4.13 -23.46
N PHE A 443 -1.49 -5.29 -23.93
CA PHE A 443 -0.61 -6.45 -24.14
C PHE A 443 0.46 -6.15 -25.19
N ASP A 444 0.07 -5.56 -26.33
CA ASP A 444 1.00 -5.13 -27.38
C ASP A 444 1.95 -4.04 -26.87
N ALA A 445 1.42 -3.07 -26.14
CA ALA A 445 2.20 -1.98 -25.55
C ALA A 445 3.29 -2.47 -24.59
N LEU A 446 2.98 -3.46 -23.76
CA LEU A 446 3.94 -4.07 -22.85
C LEU A 446 5.08 -4.77 -23.61
N ASN A 447 4.75 -5.55 -24.65
CA ASN A 447 5.75 -6.20 -25.50
C ASN A 447 6.64 -5.17 -26.21
N ALA A 448 6.05 -4.09 -26.73
CA ALA A 448 6.80 -2.99 -27.36
C ALA A 448 7.77 -2.30 -26.38
N LEU A 449 7.39 -2.18 -25.10
CA LEU A 449 8.31 -1.65 -24.07
C LEU A 449 9.49 -2.60 -23.81
N TYR A 450 9.26 -3.90 -23.75
CA TYR A 450 10.34 -4.87 -23.61
C TYR A 450 11.30 -4.83 -24.80
N GLU A 451 10.79 -4.73 -26.02
CA GLU A 451 11.62 -4.57 -27.22
C GLU A 451 12.45 -3.27 -27.17
N LYS A 452 11.86 -2.19 -26.67
CA LYS A 452 12.50 -0.87 -26.60
C LYS A 452 13.55 -0.75 -25.50
N TYR A 453 13.29 -1.29 -24.30
CA TYR A 453 14.10 -1.04 -23.10
C TYR A 453 14.86 -2.27 -22.60
N GLY A 454 14.49 -3.47 -23.04
CA GLY A 454 15.06 -4.75 -22.64
C GLY A 454 14.05 -5.65 -21.93
N TRP A 455 14.31 -6.95 -21.93
CA TRP A 455 13.46 -7.98 -21.35
C TRP A 455 13.78 -8.18 -19.87
N TYR A 456 13.10 -7.41 -19.01
CA TYR A 456 13.19 -7.52 -17.57
C TYR A 456 12.19 -8.54 -17.03
N ALA A 457 12.56 -9.23 -15.97
CA ALA A 457 11.68 -10.14 -15.26
C ALA A 457 12.00 -10.12 -13.75
N GLU A 458 10.96 -10.22 -12.94
CA GLU A 458 11.07 -10.15 -11.48
C GLU A 458 10.31 -11.32 -10.83
N LYS A 459 10.85 -11.80 -9.72
CA LYS A 459 10.18 -12.80 -8.88
C LYS A 459 10.54 -12.60 -7.41
N THR A 460 9.52 -12.68 -6.56
CA THR A 460 9.69 -12.68 -5.10
C THR A 460 9.53 -14.09 -4.58
N HIS A 461 10.49 -14.56 -3.80
CA HIS A 461 10.45 -15.81 -3.08
C HIS A 461 10.26 -15.56 -1.59
N ASN A 462 9.38 -16.32 -0.95
CA ASN A 462 9.17 -16.27 0.49
C ASN A 462 9.80 -17.52 1.13
N LEU A 463 10.85 -17.33 1.91
CA LEU A 463 11.44 -18.38 2.74
C LEU A 463 10.76 -18.34 4.10
N VAL A 464 9.76 -19.20 4.28
CA VAL A 464 9.02 -19.30 5.54
C VAL A 464 9.82 -20.16 6.52
N MET A 465 10.00 -19.67 7.73
CA MET A 465 10.73 -20.34 8.82
C MET A 465 9.74 -20.62 9.97
N PRO A 466 9.01 -21.74 9.93
CA PRO A 466 7.94 -22.02 10.87
C PRO A 466 8.46 -22.36 12.27
N GLY A 467 7.63 -22.09 13.29
CA GLY A 467 7.88 -22.47 14.67
C GLY A 467 8.53 -21.38 15.52
N LEU A 468 8.73 -21.70 16.80
CA LEU A 468 9.30 -20.77 17.79
C LEU A 468 10.74 -20.34 17.47
N ASP A 469 11.49 -21.17 16.74
CA ASP A 469 12.85 -20.89 16.31
C ASP A 469 12.94 -20.05 15.03
N GLY A 470 11.83 -19.81 14.34
CA GLY A 470 11.82 -19.15 13.04
C GLY A 470 12.45 -17.76 13.02
N LEU A 471 12.21 -16.93 14.04
CA LEU A 471 12.87 -15.63 14.17
C LEU A 471 14.37 -15.73 14.37
N ARG A 472 14.82 -16.73 15.15
CA ARG A 472 16.25 -17.00 15.38
C ARG A 472 16.92 -17.47 14.10
N ASP A 473 16.27 -18.35 13.36
CA ASP A 473 16.79 -18.90 12.10
C ASP A 473 16.87 -17.80 11.01
N MET A 474 15.88 -16.93 10.96
CA MET A 474 15.88 -15.75 10.12
C MET A 474 17.06 -14.81 10.43
N ALA A 475 17.27 -14.50 11.72
CA ALA A 475 18.38 -13.66 12.18
C ALA A 475 19.73 -14.30 11.85
N LYS A 476 19.85 -15.62 12.03
CA LYS A 476 21.06 -16.39 11.71
C LYS A 476 21.38 -16.32 10.22
N LEU A 477 20.40 -16.60 9.34
CA LEU A 477 20.61 -16.53 7.88
C LEU A 477 21.07 -15.13 7.43
N MET A 478 20.44 -14.07 7.96
CA MET A 478 20.85 -12.69 7.63
C MET A 478 22.26 -12.38 8.12
N LYS A 479 22.64 -12.90 9.31
CA LYS A 479 24.00 -12.76 9.83
C LYS A 479 25.01 -13.50 8.97
N ASP A 480 24.73 -14.75 8.61
CA ASP A 480 25.62 -15.58 7.80
C ASP A 480 25.84 -14.94 6.41
N LEU A 481 24.81 -14.41 5.78
CA LEU A 481 24.92 -13.70 4.50
C LEU A 481 25.74 -12.39 4.60
N ARG A 482 25.81 -11.74 5.76
CA ARG A 482 26.67 -10.57 6.00
C ARG A 482 28.12 -10.95 6.23
N GLU A 483 28.35 -11.92 7.11
CA GLU A 483 29.70 -12.33 7.51
C GLU A 483 30.40 -13.14 6.41
N ASN A 484 29.65 -13.97 5.69
CA ASN A 484 30.13 -14.84 4.62
C ASN A 484 29.35 -14.59 3.30
N PRO A 485 29.42 -13.37 2.73
CA PRO A 485 28.65 -13.03 1.56
C PRO A 485 29.06 -13.85 0.34
N PRO A 486 28.11 -14.27 -0.50
CA PRO A 486 28.43 -15.01 -1.72
C PRO A 486 29.31 -14.18 -2.66
N THR A 487 30.34 -14.78 -3.21
CA THR A 487 31.20 -14.21 -4.27
C THR A 487 30.64 -14.49 -5.66
N GLU A 488 29.81 -15.53 -5.76
CA GLU A 488 29.03 -15.89 -6.96
C GLU A 488 27.67 -16.45 -6.57
N ILE A 489 26.69 -16.27 -7.41
CA ILE A 489 25.33 -16.85 -7.28
C ILE A 489 25.00 -17.57 -8.56
N SER A 490 24.69 -18.87 -8.46
CA SER A 490 24.42 -19.75 -9.62
C SER A 490 25.47 -19.66 -10.73
N GLY A 491 26.76 -19.56 -10.35
CA GLY A 491 27.88 -19.48 -11.28
C GLY A 491 28.11 -18.10 -11.92
N VAL A 492 27.41 -17.05 -11.48
CA VAL A 492 27.59 -15.67 -11.92
C VAL A 492 28.21 -14.85 -10.79
N LYS A 493 29.27 -14.09 -11.09
CA LYS A 493 29.99 -13.31 -10.11
C LYS A 493 29.15 -12.19 -9.52
N VAL A 494 29.28 -11.98 -8.20
CA VAL A 494 28.78 -10.80 -7.50
C VAL A 494 29.81 -9.69 -7.72
N ILE A 495 29.38 -8.61 -8.36
CA ILE A 495 30.25 -7.46 -8.68
C ILE A 495 30.07 -6.28 -7.70
N VAL A 496 28.87 -6.13 -7.09
CA VAL A 496 28.61 -5.13 -6.05
C VAL A 496 27.81 -5.74 -4.92
N ARG A 497 28.18 -5.39 -3.68
CA ARG A 497 27.41 -5.70 -2.48
C ARG A 497 27.00 -4.42 -1.77
N LYS A 498 25.73 -4.37 -1.32
CA LYS A 498 25.22 -3.26 -0.52
C LYS A 498 24.53 -3.82 0.74
N ASP A 499 24.86 -3.25 1.89
CA ASP A 499 24.15 -3.47 3.15
C ASP A 499 23.41 -2.19 3.53
N TYR A 500 22.09 -2.24 3.50
CA TYR A 500 21.28 -1.08 3.85
C TYR A 500 21.18 -0.84 5.37
N THR A 501 21.73 -1.74 6.21
CA THR A 501 21.77 -1.52 7.66
C THR A 501 22.64 -0.31 8.00
N ASP A 502 23.83 -0.23 7.40
CA ASP A 502 24.82 0.82 7.63
C ASP A 502 25.12 1.70 6.41
N GLY A 503 24.50 1.38 5.26
CA GLY A 503 24.74 2.09 4.00
C GLY A 503 26.05 1.71 3.30
N SER A 504 26.69 0.62 3.68
CA SER A 504 27.96 0.21 3.06
C SER A 504 27.77 -0.33 1.64
N VAL A 505 28.68 0.05 0.75
CA VAL A 505 28.77 -0.42 -0.64
C VAL A 505 30.19 -0.93 -0.88
N ILE A 506 30.29 -2.14 -1.41
CA ILE A 506 31.56 -2.77 -1.76
C ILE A 506 31.55 -3.15 -3.24
N ASP A 507 32.43 -2.56 -4.01
CA ASP A 507 32.79 -3.03 -5.35
C ASP A 507 33.63 -4.29 -5.19
N CYS A 508 33.05 -5.45 -5.55
CA CYS A 508 33.72 -6.74 -5.37
C CYS A 508 34.81 -7.02 -6.42
N VAL A 509 34.87 -6.24 -7.49
CA VAL A 509 35.89 -6.35 -8.55
C VAL A 509 37.16 -5.62 -8.14
N THR A 510 37.01 -4.38 -7.66
CA THR A 510 38.14 -3.49 -7.31
C THR A 510 38.46 -3.53 -5.81
N GLY A 511 37.56 -3.99 -4.97
CA GLY A 511 37.66 -3.92 -3.51
C GLY A 511 37.36 -2.53 -2.93
N ALA A 512 36.95 -1.57 -3.77
CA ALA A 512 36.64 -0.22 -3.33
C ALA A 512 35.41 -0.21 -2.40
N LYS A 513 35.48 0.61 -1.35
CA LYS A 513 34.41 0.79 -0.37
C LYS A 513 33.88 2.22 -0.47
N SER A 514 32.55 2.34 -0.46
CA SER A 514 31.84 3.61 -0.41
C SER A 514 30.60 3.51 0.47
N ARG A 515 29.87 4.61 0.60
CA ARG A 515 28.59 4.66 1.32
C ARG A 515 27.49 5.22 0.45
N MET A 516 26.30 4.67 0.56
CA MET A 516 25.07 5.20 -0.02
C MET A 516 24.30 6.01 1.03
N GLU A 517 23.48 6.95 0.57
CA GLU A 517 22.61 7.78 1.42
C GLU A 517 21.55 6.92 2.12
N LEU A 518 20.99 5.94 1.40
CA LEU A 518 19.89 5.11 1.90
C LEU A 518 20.42 4.04 2.87
N SER A 519 20.11 4.19 4.17
CA SER A 519 20.55 3.30 5.24
C SER A 519 19.50 3.18 6.36
N GLY A 520 19.72 2.26 7.31
CA GLY A 520 18.82 2.04 8.46
C GLY A 520 17.76 0.95 8.24
N SER A 521 17.90 0.10 7.22
CA SER A 521 16.99 -1.03 6.97
C SER A 521 17.75 -2.35 6.83
N ASN A 522 17.22 -3.41 7.43
CA ASN A 522 17.83 -4.74 7.37
C ASN A 522 17.62 -5.40 5.99
N VAL A 523 18.36 -4.93 4.98
CA VAL A 523 18.31 -5.45 3.61
C VAL A 523 19.72 -5.64 3.08
N LEU A 524 19.96 -6.76 2.40
CA LEU A 524 21.17 -7.03 1.64
C LEU A 524 20.86 -7.00 0.15
N ARG A 525 21.75 -6.42 -0.66
CA ARG A 525 21.64 -6.38 -2.12
C ARG A 525 22.94 -6.87 -2.76
N TYR A 526 22.80 -7.80 -3.70
CA TYR A 526 23.85 -8.34 -4.53
C TYR A 526 23.58 -7.99 -5.99
N GLU A 527 24.53 -7.33 -6.64
CA GLU A 527 24.47 -7.03 -8.08
C GLU A 527 25.44 -7.97 -8.80
N LEU A 528 24.93 -8.65 -9.82
CA LEU A 528 25.67 -9.69 -10.53
C LEU A 528 26.20 -9.17 -11.87
N GLU A 529 27.24 -9.84 -12.40
CA GLU A 529 27.91 -9.47 -13.65
C GLU A 529 26.97 -9.48 -14.88
N ASP A 530 25.90 -10.28 -14.85
CA ASP A 530 24.87 -10.33 -15.91
C ASP A 530 23.75 -9.27 -15.75
N GLY A 531 23.90 -8.34 -14.80
CA GLY A 531 22.93 -7.29 -14.52
C GLY A 531 21.79 -7.71 -13.60
N THR A 532 21.75 -8.96 -13.14
CA THR A 532 20.76 -9.41 -12.15
C THR A 532 21.03 -8.79 -10.79
N VAL A 533 19.96 -8.43 -10.11
CA VAL A 533 19.98 -7.92 -8.73
C VAL A 533 19.20 -8.87 -7.83
N ILE A 534 19.80 -9.28 -6.73
CA ILE A 534 19.15 -10.09 -5.70
C ILE A 534 19.12 -9.32 -4.39
N LEU A 535 17.92 -9.14 -3.81
CA LEU A 535 17.77 -8.51 -2.50
C LEU A 535 17.21 -9.53 -1.51
N VAL A 536 17.76 -9.50 -0.30
CA VAL A 536 17.34 -10.37 0.81
C VAL A 536 16.86 -9.49 1.96
N ARG A 537 15.59 -9.66 2.36
CA ARG A 537 14.94 -8.82 3.36
C ARG A 537 14.10 -9.68 4.32
N PRO A 538 14.37 -9.65 5.63
CA PRO A 538 13.50 -10.28 6.61
C PRO A 538 12.18 -9.52 6.74
N SER A 539 11.10 -10.25 6.99
CA SER A 539 9.82 -9.63 7.37
C SER A 539 9.91 -9.07 8.79
N GLY A 540 9.30 -7.91 9.02
CA GLY A 540 9.20 -7.33 10.38
C GLY A 540 8.07 -7.94 11.23
N THR A 541 7.11 -8.64 10.60
CA THR A 541 5.88 -9.09 11.26
C THR A 541 5.65 -10.60 11.22
N GLU A 542 6.42 -11.32 10.40
CA GLU A 542 6.23 -12.76 10.19
C GLU A 542 7.59 -13.46 10.10
N PRO A 543 7.73 -14.71 10.57
CA PRO A 543 8.98 -15.46 10.48
C PRO A 543 9.25 -15.93 9.05
N LYS A 544 9.54 -14.99 8.17
CA LYS A 544 9.89 -15.23 6.77
C LYS A 544 10.91 -14.22 6.25
N ILE A 545 11.74 -14.67 5.32
CA ILE A 545 12.62 -13.81 4.52
C ILE A 545 12.07 -13.73 3.10
N LYS A 546 11.94 -12.51 2.59
CA LYS A 546 11.66 -12.26 1.19
C LYS A 546 12.96 -12.12 0.42
N VAL A 547 13.08 -12.88 -0.66
CA VAL A 547 14.19 -12.75 -1.61
C VAL A 547 13.62 -12.29 -2.95
N TYR A 548 14.07 -11.13 -3.40
CA TYR A 548 13.65 -10.53 -4.67
C TYR A 548 14.73 -10.81 -5.71
N ILE A 549 14.33 -11.36 -6.85
CA ILE A 549 15.18 -11.54 -8.02
C ILE A 549 14.68 -10.54 -9.06
N LEU A 550 15.54 -9.61 -9.45
CA LEU A 550 15.31 -8.63 -10.52
C LEU A 550 16.34 -8.93 -11.62
N THR A 551 15.91 -9.46 -12.75
CA THR A 551 16.82 -9.93 -13.80
C THR A 551 16.45 -9.35 -15.17
N GLN A 552 17.31 -9.56 -16.14
CA GLN A 552 17.09 -9.23 -17.54
C GLN A 552 17.67 -10.33 -18.45
N GLY A 553 17.14 -10.42 -19.67
CA GLY A 553 17.60 -11.37 -20.66
C GLY A 553 17.62 -10.74 -22.06
N ALA A 554 18.10 -11.50 -23.04
CA ALA A 554 18.07 -11.08 -24.44
C ALA A 554 16.63 -11.10 -25.01
N ASP A 555 15.77 -11.94 -24.44
CA ASP A 555 14.36 -12.09 -24.75
C ASP A 555 13.58 -12.60 -23.54
N ALA A 556 12.27 -12.81 -23.69
CA ALA A 556 11.39 -13.30 -22.61
C ALA A 556 11.81 -14.70 -22.11
N ALA A 557 12.26 -15.59 -23.00
CA ALA A 557 12.68 -16.93 -22.61
C ALA A 557 13.95 -16.89 -21.77
N ALA A 558 14.92 -16.06 -22.14
CA ALA A 558 16.18 -15.88 -21.44
C ALA A 558 15.97 -15.25 -20.06
N SER A 559 15.11 -14.22 -19.93
CA SER A 559 14.81 -13.61 -18.63
C SER A 559 14.07 -14.57 -17.70
N ASN A 560 13.12 -15.37 -18.21
CA ASN A 560 12.46 -16.41 -17.44
C ASN A 560 13.42 -17.53 -17.00
N ALA A 561 14.33 -17.96 -17.87
CA ALA A 561 15.36 -18.94 -17.53
C ALA A 561 16.29 -18.42 -16.40
N ASN A 562 16.59 -17.12 -16.37
CA ASN A 562 17.32 -16.49 -15.30
C ASN A 562 16.53 -16.53 -13.96
N LEU A 563 15.22 -16.24 -13.98
CA LEU A 563 14.38 -16.37 -12.78
C LEU A 563 14.42 -17.78 -12.18
N GLU A 564 14.34 -18.81 -13.04
CA GLU A 564 14.44 -20.21 -12.62
C GLU A 564 15.82 -20.54 -12.02
N LYS A 565 16.88 -20.14 -12.73
CA LYS A 565 18.28 -20.33 -12.32
C LYS A 565 18.56 -19.74 -10.93
N TYR A 566 18.17 -18.48 -10.70
CA TYR A 566 18.38 -17.82 -9.41
C TYR A 566 17.39 -18.28 -8.35
N GLY A 567 16.17 -18.68 -8.73
CA GLY A 567 15.20 -19.30 -7.84
C GLY A 567 15.71 -20.59 -7.19
N GLN A 568 16.51 -21.39 -7.92
CA GLN A 568 17.16 -22.59 -7.37
C GLN A 568 18.17 -22.24 -6.27
N TRP A 569 18.93 -21.16 -6.43
CA TRP A 569 19.84 -20.68 -5.38
C TRP A 569 19.06 -20.24 -4.14
N VAL A 570 17.95 -19.50 -4.32
CA VAL A 570 17.10 -19.11 -3.20
C VAL A 570 16.54 -20.32 -2.46
N ALA A 571 16.09 -21.35 -3.19
CA ALA A 571 15.57 -22.59 -2.58
C ALA A 571 16.64 -23.38 -1.80
N ALA A 572 17.92 -23.17 -2.11
CA ALA A 572 19.04 -23.78 -1.41
C ALA A 572 19.47 -23.01 -0.15
N LEU A 573 18.99 -21.77 0.05
CA LEU A 573 19.26 -20.99 1.26
C LEU A 573 18.56 -21.64 2.47
N LYS A 574 19.37 -22.03 3.45
CA LYS A 574 18.91 -22.60 4.72
C LYS A 574 19.58 -21.87 5.87
N PRO A 575 18.90 -21.74 7.02
CA PRO A 575 19.48 -21.15 8.23
C PRO A 575 20.60 -21.99 8.83
#